data_ec8ce1943339505bda004e26c9b38a0f
#
_entry.id   ec8ce1943339505bda004e26c9b38a0f
#
_cell.length_a   1.000
_cell.length_b   1.000
_cell.length_c   1.000
_cell.angle_alpha   90.00
_cell.angle_beta   90.00
_cell.angle_gamma   90.00
#
_symmetry.space_group_name_H-M   'P 1'
#
loop_
_entity.id
_entity.type
_entity.pdbx_description
1 polymer ?
#
loop_
_entity_poly.entity_id
_entity_poly.type
_entity_poly.pdbx_seq_one_letter_code
_entity_poly.pdbx_strand_id
1 'polypeptide(L)'
;MIPENSPYYFNNSNQINSPSLIVYPSIIEDNIDNALKLITGKDTFLCPHVKTIKSKEPIYMAMQRGIRSFKCSTMDEAELLGIVGAEHALICYQMTEDKMETLMAIKSSYKSTSFATVVDNFESAKMLFNYFDGESAEVYIDVDTGMHRTGLTIDKVPDLVEEIKHLNGLTIGGIHCYDGHVHDSDEVVRKKDAEEIFKNLFKLKEYLQASLGKKLRLVLGGSPSFPFYAKKSDVSCSPGTFFLWDYGYGKNFPEIPFKPAALILTRIISKPTSSKLCFDLGYKAVASDPPQPRLSFPDMPKYEILSQYEEHLVISVPDATIYEVGEKFLAIPFHICPTVNLYDELVIIKNQKLDGFWEVPARKRTLVR
;
A
#
# COMPACT_ATOMS: atom_id res chain seq x y z
N MET A 1 -3.62 5.27 30.09
CA MET A 1 -2.41 4.39 29.90
C MET A 1 -2.76 3.28 28.91
N ILE A 2 -1.76 2.82 28.14
CA ILE A 2 -1.94 1.63 27.29
C ILE A 2 -2.09 0.43 28.23
N PRO A 3 -3.23 -0.28 28.25
CA PRO A 3 -3.48 -1.38 29.18
C PRO A 3 -2.53 -2.56 28.95
N GLU A 4 -2.08 -3.22 30.03
CA GLU A 4 -1.17 -4.37 29.89
C GLU A 4 -1.76 -5.57 29.14
N ASN A 5 -3.09 -5.68 29.12
CA ASN A 5 -3.80 -6.69 28.35
C ASN A 5 -4.10 -6.28 26.89
N SER A 6 -3.71 -5.07 26.48
CA SER A 6 -3.80 -4.64 25.10
C SER A 6 -2.81 -5.43 24.23
N PRO A 7 -3.21 -5.89 23.02
CA PRO A 7 -2.29 -6.52 22.09
C PRO A 7 -1.16 -5.57 21.64
N TYR A 8 -1.32 -4.28 21.92
CA TYR A 8 -0.38 -3.20 21.56
C TYR A 8 0.41 -2.70 22.79
N TYR A 9 0.33 -3.39 23.92
CA TYR A 9 1.07 -2.99 25.12
C TYR A 9 2.58 -3.10 24.92
N PHE A 10 3.32 -2.12 25.42
CA PHE A 10 4.77 -2.16 25.51
C PHE A 10 5.27 -1.35 26.72
N ASN A 11 6.43 -1.78 27.24
CA ASN A 11 7.08 -1.17 28.39
C ASN A 11 7.82 0.13 27.98
N ASN A 12 8.04 1.01 28.96
CA ASN A 12 8.91 2.19 28.80
C ASN A 12 8.44 3.17 27.69
N SER A 13 7.15 3.26 27.45
CA SER A 13 6.57 4.23 26.50
C SER A 13 7.00 5.69 26.79
N ASN A 14 7.53 5.97 27.99
CA ASN A 14 8.08 7.27 28.37
C ASN A 14 9.32 7.69 27.59
N GLN A 15 10.03 6.73 27.00
CA GLN A 15 11.25 6.96 26.21
C GLN A 15 10.94 7.39 24.77
N ILE A 16 9.68 7.34 24.36
CA ILE A 16 9.25 7.67 23.00
C ILE A 16 8.51 9.00 23.03
N ASN A 17 8.93 9.94 22.19
CA ASN A 17 8.22 11.20 21.97
C ASN A 17 6.89 10.96 21.26
N SER A 18 5.92 11.86 21.42
CA SER A 18 4.66 11.88 20.67
C SER A 18 4.50 13.19 19.90
N PRO A 19 3.78 13.17 18.80
CA PRO A 19 3.25 11.99 18.15
C PRO A 19 4.31 11.15 17.45
N SER A 20 4.21 9.81 17.51
CA SER A 20 5.13 8.89 16.84
C SER A 20 4.39 7.69 16.25
N LEU A 21 4.78 7.23 15.09
CA LEU A 21 4.20 6.05 14.46
C LEU A 21 4.91 4.79 14.97
N ILE A 22 4.19 4.02 15.78
CA ILE A 22 4.64 2.77 16.41
C ILE A 22 4.31 1.60 15.49
N VAL A 23 5.26 0.72 15.24
CA VAL A 23 5.09 -0.46 14.39
C VAL A 23 5.43 -1.74 15.14
N TYR A 24 4.62 -2.76 14.93
CA TYR A 24 4.74 -4.10 15.52
C TYR A 24 5.12 -5.10 14.43
N PRO A 25 6.42 -5.46 14.28
CA PRO A 25 6.88 -6.38 13.24
C PRO A 25 6.19 -7.74 13.24
N SER A 26 5.90 -8.30 14.42
CA SER A 26 5.19 -9.58 14.54
C SER A 26 3.80 -9.57 13.93
N ILE A 27 3.09 -8.42 14.00
CA ILE A 27 1.77 -8.29 13.36
C ILE A 27 1.92 -8.16 11.83
N ILE A 28 2.98 -7.50 11.34
CA ILE A 28 3.30 -7.48 9.90
C ILE A 28 3.55 -8.91 9.40
N GLU A 29 4.32 -9.69 10.14
CA GLU A 29 4.60 -11.09 9.82
C GLU A 29 3.32 -11.92 9.75
N ASP A 30 2.45 -11.81 10.75
CA ASP A 30 1.14 -12.47 10.77
C ASP A 30 0.28 -12.05 9.57
N ASN A 31 0.27 -10.77 9.22
CA ASN A 31 -0.47 -10.25 8.07
C ASN A 31 0.06 -10.83 6.75
N ILE A 32 1.39 -10.95 6.59
CA ILE A 32 2.00 -11.57 5.40
C ILE A 32 1.61 -13.06 5.33
N ASP A 33 1.71 -13.78 6.45
CA ASP A 33 1.37 -15.19 6.53
C ASP A 33 -0.13 -15.43 6.23
N ASN A 34 -1.00 -14.56 6.72
CA ASN A 34 -2.43 -14.60 6.43
C ASN A 34 -2.71 -14.30 4.95
N ALA A 35 -2.00 -13.34 4.34
CA ALA A 35 -2.13 -13.06 2.92
C ALA A 35 -1.73 -14.28 2.07
N LEU A 36 -0.64 -14.96 2.43
CA LEU A 36 -0.20 -16.18 1.73
C LEU A 36 -1.21 -17.32 1.89
N LYS A 37 -1.81 -17.50 3.07
CA LYS A 37 -2.87 -18.51 3.31
C LYS A 37 -4.13 -18.29 2.46
N LEU A 38 -4.43 -17.04 2.11
CA LEU A 38 -5.57 -16.72 1.24
C LEU A 38 -5.33 -17.14 -0.22
N ILE A 39 -4.07 -17.27 -0.65
CA ILE A 39 -3.71 -17.70 -2.01
C ILE A 39 -3.98 -19.21 -2.14
N THR A 40 -5.05 -19.54 -2.83
CA THR A 40 -5.44 -20.94 -3.12
C THR A 40 -5.59 -21.22 -4.62
N GLY A 41 -5.55 -20.18 -5.44
CA GLY A 41 -5.59 -20.31 -6.90
C GLY A 41 -4.28 -20.90 -7.44
N LYS A 42 -4.40 -21.78 -8.44
CA LYS A 42 -3.25 -22.38 -9.11
C LYS A 42 -2.46 -21.31 -9.87
N ASP A 43 -1.13 -21.31 -9.74
CA ASP A 43 -0.23 -20.35 -10.40
C ASP A 43 -0.57 -18.88 -10.04
N THR A 44 -1.09 -18.65 -8.83
CA THR A 44 -1.44 -17.34 -8.31
C THR A 44 -0.43 -16.92 -7.26
N PHE A 45 0.02 -15.66 -7.34
CA PHE A 45 1.11 -15.13 -6.53
C PHE A 45 0.74 -13.77 -5.93
N LEU A 46 1.48 -13.37 -4.89
CA LEU A 46 1.47 -12.00 -4.40
C LEU A 46 2.47 -11.15 -5.20
N CYS A 47 2.03 -9.95 -5.59
CA CYS A 47 2.84 -8.85 -6.11
C CYS A 47 2.49 -7.57 -5.31
N PRO A 48 2.86 -7.51 -4.01
CA PRO A 48 2.36 -6.49 -3.10
C PRO A 48 2.81 -5.09 -3.49
N HIS A 49 1.94 -4.09 -3.25
CA HIS A 49 2.29 -2.70 -3.47
C HIS A 49 3.01 -2.10 -2.26
N VAL A 50 4.25 -1.63 -2.45
CA VAL A 50 5.09 -1.09 -1.37
C VAL A 50 4.77 0.35 -0.97
N LYS A 51 3.87 1.05 -1.66
CA LYS A 51 3.51 2.45 -1.38
C LYS A 51 3.00 2.69 0.05
N THR A 52 2.47 1.66 0.71
CA THR A 52 1.98 1.77 2.09
C THR A 52 3.11 1.76 3.10
N ILE A 53 4.14 0.96 2.87
CA ILE A 53 5.22 0.70 3.84
C ILE A 53 6.45 1.58 3.64
N LYS A 54 6.86 1.82 2.39
CA LYS A 54 7.99 2.70 2.00
C LYS A 54 9.32 2.47 2.75
N SER A 55 9.45 1.30 3.40
CA SER A 55 10.59 0.85 4.21
C SER A 55 11.05 -0.52 3.74
N LYS A 56 12.34 -0.83 3.91
CA LYS A 56 12.95 -2.07 3.42
C LYS A 56 12.59 -3.30 4.26
N GLU A 57 12.38 -3.14 5.56
CA GLU A 57 12.22 -4.25 6.49
C GLU A 57 10.96 -5.08 6.21
N PRO A 58 9.75 -4.51 6.00
CA PRO A 58 8.59 -5.30 5.63
C PRO A 58 8.74 -5.99 4.25
N ILE A 59 9.51 -5.39 3.33
CA ILE A 59 9.80 -6.01 2.03
C ILE A 59 10.68 -7.26 2.25
N TYR A 60 11.74 -7.16 3.08
CA TYR A 60 12.57 -8.32 3.45
C TYR A 60 11.74 -9.43 4.12
N MET A 61 10.82 -9.09 5.04
CA MET A 61 9.92 -10.07 5.67
C MET A 61 9.07 -10.81 4.62
N ALA A 62 8.57 -10.10 3.61
CA ALA A 62 7.84 -10.70 2.50
C ALA A 62 8.74 -11.57 1.61
N MET A 63 9.97 -11.12 1.30
CA MET A 63 10.94 -11.87 0.51
C MET A 63 11.38 -13.15 1.21
N GLN A 64 11.56 -13.15 2.53
CA GLN A 64 11.86 -14.33 3.33
C GLN A 64 10.76 -15.40 3.24
N ARG A 65 9.52 -15.00 2.96
CA ARG A 65 8.37 -15.87 2.73
C ARG A 65 8.13 -16.23 1.25
N GLY A 66 9.11 -15.96 0.39
CA GLY A 66 9.08 -16.35 -1.02
C GLY A 66 8.39 -15.37 -1.96
N ILE A 67 7.96 -14.20 -1.49
CA ILE A 67 7.44 -13.15 -2.37
C ILE A 67 8.62 -12.51 -3.12
N ARG A 68 8.58 -12.50 -4.47
CA ARG A 68 9.69 -12.09 -5.33
C ARG A 68 9.37 -10.86 -6.17
N SER A 69 8.08 -10.64 -6.46
CA SER A 69 7.60 -9.55 -7.30
C SER A 69 6.88 -8.53 -6.45
N PHE A 70 7.09 -7.25 -6.72
CA PHE A 70 6.46 -6.15 -6.00
C PHE A 70 5.97 -5.07 -6.95
N LYS A 71 5.06 -4.26 -6.48
CA LYS A 71 4.46 -3.13 -7.18
C LYS A 71 4.84 -1.83 -6.47
N CYS A 72 5.13 -0.78 -7.22
CA CYS A 72 5.47 0.54 -6.70
C CYS A 72 4.83 1.66 -7.55
N SER A 73 4.90 2.91 -7.08
CA SER A 73 4.33 4.07 -7.79
C SER A 73 5.31 5.22 -7.98
N THR A 74 6.37 5.30 -7.17
CA THR A 74 7.36 6.38 -7.26
C THR A 74 8.74 5.85 -7.59
N MET A 75 9.62 6.71 -8.08
CA MET A 75 11.00 6.32 -8.37
C MET A 75 11.76 5.93 -7.09
N ASP A 76 11.49 6.60 -5.97
CA ASP A 76 12.10 6.25 -4.67
C ASP A 76 11.63 4.88 -4.17
N GLU A 77 10.37 4.51 -4.44
CA GLU A 77 9.87 3.14 -4.17
C GLU A 77 10.50 2.11 -5.12
N ALA A 78 10.71 2.45 -6.39
CA ALA A 78 11.38 1.59 -7.35
C ALA A 78 12.85 1.36 -6.96
N GLU A 79 13.57 2.41 -6.57
CA GLU A 79 14.93 2.31 -6.07
C GLU A 79 15.00 1.46 -4.80
N LEU A 80 14.05 1.65 -3.86
CA LEU A 80 13.97 0.83 -2.66
C LEU A 80 13.85 -0.66 -2.99
N LEU A 81 13.06 -1.01 -4.03
CA LEU A 81 12.96 -2.39 -4.52
C LEU A 81 14.27 -2.90 -5.13
N GLY A 82 15.02 -2.04 -5.81
CA GLY A 82 16.38 -2.34 -6.28
C GLY A 82 17.36 -2.58 -5.13
N ILE A 83 17.34 -1.71 -4.11
CA ILE A 83 18.20 -1.81 -2.90
C ILE A 83 17.97 -3.15 -2.17
N VAL A 84 16.72 -3.57 -2.02
CA VAL A 84 16.40 -4.85 -1.34
C VAL A 84 16.63 -6.07 -2.22
N GLY A 85 16.89 -5.90 -3.52
CA GLY A 85 17.12 -7.00 -4.46
C GLY A 85 15.83 -7.76 -4.81
N ALA A 86 14.69 -7.09 -4.94
CA ALA A 86 13.48 -7.71 -5.46
C ALA A 86 13.74 -8.26 -6.88
N GLU A 87 13.23 -9.45 -7.21
CA GLU A 87 13.43 -10.02 -8.53
C GLU A 87 12.69 -9.23 -9.62
N HIS A 88 11.48 -8.73 -9.31
CA HIS A 88 10.67 -7.97 -10.25
C HIS A 88 9.97 -6.80 -9.56
N ALA A 89 10.06 -5.61 -10.14
CA ALA A 89 9.45 -4.38 -9.69
C ALA A 89 8.55 -3.79 -10.78
N LEU A 90 7.23 -3.78 -10.57
CA LEU A 90 6.26 -3.17 -11.48
C LEU A 90 5.93 -1.75 -11.02
N ILE A 91 6.34 -0.76 -11.79
CA ILE A 91 6.07 0.65 -11.56
C ILE A 91 4.69 0.97 -12.16
N CYS A 92 3.68 1.11 -11.29
CA CYS A 92 2.29 1.35 -11.68
C CYS A 92 1.98 2.85 -11.77
N TYR A 93 2.75 3.52 -12.59
CA TYR A 93 2.65 4.95 -12.87
C TYR A 93 3.17 5.19 -14.29
N GLN A 94 2.41 5.96 -15.08
CA GLN A 94 2.81 6.29 -16.44
C GLN A 94 4.10 7.13 -16.41
N MET A 95 5.08 6.73 -17.21
CA MET A 95 6.35 7.41 -17.28
C MET A 95 6.22 8.73 -18.05
N THR A 96 6.85 9.74 -17.50
CA THR A 96 7.11 11.03 -18.16
C THR A 96 8.60 11.19 -18.36
N GLU A 97 9.02 12.09 -19.24
CA GLU A 97 10.42 12.24 -19.64
C GLU A 97 11.38 12.43 -18.45
N ASP A 98 10.98 13.26 -17.48
CA ASP A 98 11.73 13.50 -16.24
C ASP A 98 11.98 12.24 -15.38
N LYS A 99 11.12 11.22 -15.49
CA LYS A 99 11.24 9.94 -14.77
C LYS A 99 12.05 8.90 -15.52
N MET A 100 12.17 9.05 -16.84
CA MET A 100 12.90 8.10 -17.68
C MET A 100 14.38 8.05 -17.33
N GLU A 101 15.03 9.21 -17.20
CA GLU A 101 16.44 9.30 -16.80
C GLU A 101 16.67 8.64 -15.43
N THR A 102 15.78 8.92 -14.48
CA THR A 102 15.83 8.31 -13.15
C THR A 102 15.66 6.79 -13.21
N LEU A 103 14.71 6.29 -14.02
CA LEU A 103 14.50 4.85 -14.21
C LEU A 103 15.73 4.18 -14.83
N MET A 104 16.35 4.80 -15.82
CA MET A 104 17.58 4.29 -16.44
C MET A 104 18.72 4.20 -15.42
N ALA A 105 18.91 5.22 -14.59
CA ALA A 105 19.91 5.22 -13.52
C ALA A 105 19.65 4.10 -12.50
N ILE A 106 18.39 3.89 -12.09
CA ILE A 106 17.99 2.82 -11.17
C ILE A 106 18.26 1.45 -11.82
N LYS A 107 17.84 1.20 -13.06
CA LYS A 107 18.09 -0.05 -13.78
C LYS A 107 19.59 -0.35 -13.91
N SER A 108 20.39 0.66 -14.20
CA SER A 108 21.84 0.52 -14.30
C SER A 108 22.49 0.14 -12.96
N SER A 109 21.99 0.70 -11.86
CA SER A 109 22.53 0.48 -10.52
C SER A 109 22.10 -0.86 -9.91
N TYR A 110 20.89 -1.34 -10.22
CA TYR A 110 20.28 -2.52 -9.59
C TYR A 110 19.96 -3.62 -10.60
N LYS A 111 20.99 -4.16 -11.26
CA LYS A 111 20.89 -5.14 -12.37
C LYS A 111 20.23 -6.48 -11.99
N SER A 112 20.15 -6.81 -10.71
CA SER A 112 19.46 -8.00 -10.21
C SER A 112 17.95 -7.87 -10.17
N THR A 113 17.42 -6.64 -10.28
CA THR A 113 16.00 -6.36 -10.29
C THR A 113 15.52 -6.07 -11.71
N SER A 114 14.51 -6.81 -12.18
CA SER A 114 13.81 -6.51 -13.43
C SER A 114 12.76 -5.43 -13.16
N PHE A 115 12.88 -4.28 -13.84
CA PHE A 115 11.93 -3.18 -13.74
C PHE A 115 11.00 -3.15 -14.95
N ALA A 116 9.70 -3.15 -14.69
CA ALA A 116 8.66 -2.96 -15.68
C ALA A 116 7.83 -1.72 -15.35
N THR A 117 7.15 -1.15 -16.33
CA THR A 117 6.24 -0.01 -16.15
C THR A 117 4.90 -0.26 -16.82
N VAL A 118 3.95 0.65 -16.64
CA VAL A 118 2.64 0.58 -17.29
C VAL A 118 2.53 1.57 -18.45
N VAL A 119 1.76 1.19 -19.46
CA VAL A 119 1.39 2.05 -20.59
C VAL A 119 -0.10 1.92 -20.88
N ASP A 120 -0.73 3.01 -21.31
CA ASP A 120 -2.14 3.08 -21.68
C ASP A 120 -2.37 3.88 -22.98
N ASN A 121 -1.30 4.26 -23.68
CA ASN A 121 -1.34 4.97 -24.96
C ASN A 121 -0.06 4.72 -25.74
N PHE A 122 -0.12 4.97 -27.06
CA PHE A 122 1.00 4.79 -27.98
C PHE A 122 2.16 5.74 -27.69
N GLU A 123 1.88 6.97 -27.33
CA GLU A 123 2.89 8.02 -27.09
C GLU A 123 3.80 7.62 -25.92
N SER A 124 3.24 7.14 -24.82
CA SER A 124 4.01 6.67 -23.66
C SER A 124 4.83 5.42 -24.00
N ALA A 125 4.29 4.49 -24.77
CA ALA A 125 5.04 3.32 -25.24
C ALA A 125 6.18 3.70 -26.17
N LYS A 126 5.95 4.63 -27.11
CA LYS A 126 6.97 5.15 -28.02
C LYS A 126 8.06 5.94 -27.30
N MET A 127 7.70 6.68 -26.26
CA MET A 127 8.68 7.38 -25.41
C MET A 127 9.61 6.36 -24.72
N LEU A 128 9.06 5.31 -24.12
CA LEU A 128 9.85 4.21 -23.54
C LEU A 128 10.77 3.57 -24.55
N PHE A 129 10.25 3.24 -25.74
CA PHE A 129 11.02 2.66 -26.83
C PHE A 129 12.22 3.53 -27.21
N ASN A 130 12.01 4.84 -27.37
CA ASN A 130 13.06 5.78 -27.75
C ASN A 130 14.15 5.93 -26.67
N TYR A 131 13.77 5.95 -25.39
CA TYR A 131 14.72 6.07 -24.28
C TYR A 131 15.56 4.81 -24.04
N PHE A 132 14.99 3.64 -24.28
CA PHE A 132 15.70 2.39 -24.05
C PHE A 132 16.63 1.99 -25.20
N ASP A 133 16.57 2.66 -26.35
CA ASP A 133 17.50 2.59 -27.51
C ASP A 133 18.20 1.23 -27.71
N GLY A 134 17.38 0.19 -27.94
CA GLY A 134 17.87 -1.18 -28.13
C GLY A 134 18.02 -2.03 -26.88
N GLU A 135 17.87 -1.48 -25.66
CA GLU A 135 17.67 -2.27 -24.47
C GLU A 135 16.21 -2.75 -24.33
N SER A 136 16.01 -3.90 -23.71
CA SER A 136 14.66 -4.43 -23.50
C SER A 136 13.94 -3.66 -22.39
N ALA A 137 12.75 -3.10 -22.71
CA ALA A 137 11.83 -2.53 -21.75
C ALA A 137 10.58 -3.40 -21.62
N GLU A 138 10.30 -3.89 -20.41
CA GLU A 138 9.06 -4.62 -20.12
C GLU A 138 7.94 -3.64 -19.74
N VAL A 139 6.78 -3.78 -20.40
CA VAL A 139 5.59 -2.96 -20.13
C VAL A 139 4.37 -3.82 -19.84
N TYR A 140 3.48 -3.31 -19.01
CA TYR A 140 2.16 -3.85 -18.77
C TYR A 140 1.11 -2.88 -19.31
N ILE A 141 0.09 -3.40 -19.98
CA ILE A 141 -1.02 -2.56 -20.43
C ILE A 141 -1.88 -2.23 -19.21
N ASP A 142 -2.02 -0.93 -18.92
CA ASP A 142 -2.87 -0.45 -17.84
C ASP A 142 -4.32 -0.43 -18.31
N VAL A 143 -5.21 -1.10 -17.57
CA VAL A 143 -6.62 -1.26 -17.94
C VAL A 143 -7.52 -0.63 -16.90
N ASP A 144 -8.37 0.28 -17.33
CA ASP A 144 -9.45 0.85 -16.51
C ASP A 144 -10.69 -0.04 -16.54
N THR A 145 -11.10 -0.49 -15.36
CA THR A 145 -12.31 -1.30 -15.17
C THR A 145 -13.38 -0.58 -14.36
N GLY A 146 -13.25 0.74 -14.17
CA GLY A 146 -14.21 1.56 -13.45
C GLY A 146 -13.61 2.50 -12.40
N MET A 147 -12.27 2.54 -12.26
CA MET A 147 -11.60 3.50 -11.38
C MET A 147 -11.56 4.92 -11.99
N HIS A 148 -11.60 5.01 -13.32
CA HIS A 148 -11.61 6.26 -14.11
C HIS A 148 -10.49 7.23 -13.75
N ARG A 149 -9.28 6.70 -13.60
CA ARG A 149 -8.09 7.47 -13.22
C ARG A 149 -7.00 7.43 -14.29
N THR A 150 -6.53 6.24 -14.63
CA THR A 150 -5.58 5.92 -15.70
C THR A 150 -5.98 4.59 -16.33
N GLY A 151 -5.39 4.26 -17.46
CA GLY A 151 -5.64 3.03 -18.17
C GLY A 151 -6.63 3.16 -19.31
N LEU A 152 -6.59 2.18 -20.21
CA LEU A 152 -7.52 2.04 -21.32
C LEU A 152 -8.75 1.23 -20.93
N THR A 153 -9.89 1.52 -21.56
CA THR A 153 -11.03 0.61 -21.53
C THR A 153 -10.69 -0.71 -22.25
N ILE A 154 -11.27 -1.80 -21.79
CA ILE A 154 -10.93 -3.17 -22.28
C ILE A 154 -11.03 -3.29 -23.80
N ASP A 155 -12.02 -2.66 -24.43
CA ASP A 155 -12.26 -2.68 -25.87
C ASP A 155 -11.17 -2.03 -26.71
N LYS A 156 -10.41 -1.08 -26.16
CA LYS A 156 -9.31 -0.37 -26.84
C LYS A 156 -7.94 -1.03 -26.65
N VAL A 157 -7.81 -1.98 -25.75
CA VAL A 157 -6.51 -2.63 -25.47
C VAL A 157 -5.97 -3.39 -26.68
N PRO A 158 -6.78 -4.14 -27.47
CA PRO A 158 -6.27 -4.82 -28.66
C PRO A 158 -5.64 -3.87 -29.67
N ASP A 159 -6.23 -2.70 -29.92
CA ASP A 159 -5.72 -1.72 -30.88
C ASP A 159 -4.35 -1.18 -30.41
N LEU A 160 -4.21 -0.78 -29.15
CA LEU A 160 -2.92 -0.37 -28.60
C LEU A 160 -1.86 -1.46 -28.73
N VAL A 161 -2.21 -2.72 -28.42
CA VAL A 161 -1.28 -3.85 -28.50
C VAL A 161 -0.82 -4.06 -29.97
N GLU A 162 -1.71 -3.93 -30.94
CA GLU A 162 -1.35 -3.99 -32.37
C GLU A 162 -0.37 -2.88 -32.77
N GLU A 163 -0.56 -1.67 -32.27
CA GLU A 163 0.32 -0.54 -32.53
C GLU A 163 1.73 -0.72 -31.93
N ILE A 164 1.81 -1.20 -30.68
CA ILE A 164 3.09 -1.25 -29.96
C ILE A 164 3.87 -2.56 -30.12
N LYS A 165 3.26 -3.66 -30.57
CA LYS A 165 3.94 -4.95 -30.73
C LYS A 165 5.09 -4.93 -31.73
N HIS A 166 5.14 -3.94 -32.60
CA HIS A 166 6.18 -3.74 -33.61
C HIS A 166 7.34 -2.84 -33.13
N LEU A 167 7.24 -2.27 -31.93
CA LEU A 167 8.33 -1.51 -31.31
C LEU A 167 9.41 -2.48 -30.81
N ASN A 168 10.43 -2.72 -31.63
CA ASN A 168 11.51 -3.64 -31.32
C ASN A 168 12.26 -3.21 -30.05
N GLY A 169 12.37 -4.10 -29.05
CA GLY A 169 12.91 -3.78 -27.71
C GLY A 169 11.83 -3.52 -26.66
N LEU A 170 10.57 -3.27 -27.06
CA LEU A 170 9.46 -3.20 -26.10
C LEU A 170 8.83 -4.59 -25.93
N THR A 171 8.75 -5.07 -24.69
CA THR A 171 8.17 -6.37 -24.37
C THR A 171 6.92 -6.21 -23.55
N ILE A 172 5.75 -6.61 -24.08
CA ILE A 172 4.50 -6.63 -23.32
C ILE A 172 4.56 -7.80 -22.33
N GLY A 173 4.78 -7.53 -21.05
CA GLY A 173 4.87 -8.53 -19.97
C GLY A 173 3.49 -9.01 -19.47
N GLY A 174 2.48 -8.16 -19.58
CA GLY A 174 1.17 -8.49 -19.05
C GLY A 174 0.14 -7.36 -19.08
N ILE A 175 -0.89 -7.55 -18.28
CA ILE A 175 -1.98 -6.60 -18.03
C ILE A 175 -1.89 -6.17 -16.56
N HIS A 176 -2.02 -4.88 -16.32
CA HIS A 176 -2.20 -4.30 -14.98
C HIS A 176 -3.60 -3.71 -14.86
N CYS A 177 -4.22 -3.90 -13.70
CA CYS A 177 -5.47 -3.22 -13.36
C CYS A 177 -5.53 -2.94 -11.86
N TYR A 178 -5.92 -1.72 -11.50
CA TYR A 178 -6.24 -1.34 -10.14
C TYR A 178 -7.72 -1.04 -9.99
N ASP A 179 -8.38 -1.84 -9.19
CA ASP A 179 -9.83 -1.81 -8.97
C ASP A 179 -10.23 -1.09 -7.66
N GLY A 180 -9.63 0.05 -7.38
CA GLY A 180 -9.87 0.80 -6.15
C GLY A 180 -11.32 1.24 -5.91
N HIS A 181 -12.17 1.18 -6.92
CA HIS A 181 -13.61 1.42 -6.83
C HIS A 181 -14.37 0.21 -6.23
N VAL A 182 -13.76 -0.98 -6.18
CA VAL A 182 -14.33 -2.18 -5.56
C VAL A 182 -14.09 -2.14 -4.05
N HIS A 183 -14.91 -1.36 -3.34
CA HIS A 183 -14.74 -1.10 -1.91
C HIS A 183 -16.08 -1.07 -1.14
N ASP A 184 -17.14 -1.67 -1.68
CA ASP A 184 -18.41 -1.80 -0.96
C ASP A 184 -18.21 -2.60 0.34
N SER A 185 -18.84 -2.19 1.42
CA SER A 185 -18.77 -2.88 2.71
C SER A 185 -19.52 -4.22 2.70
N ASP A 186 -20.51 -4.39 1.81
CA ASP A 186 -21.15 -5.68 1.58
C ASP A 186 -20.22 -6.61 0.79
N GLU A 187 -19.78 -7.69 1.43
CA GLU A 187 -18.90 -8.69 0.83
C GLU A 187 -19.50 -9.31 -0.45
N VAL A 188 -20.82 -9.50 -0.51
CA VAL A 188 -21.49 -10.11 -1.67
C VAL A 188 -21.40 -9.20 -2.89
N VAL A 189 -21.65 -7.90 -2.70
CA VAL A 189 -21.53 -6.89 -3.76
C VAL A 189 -20.08 -6.81 -4.23
N ARG A 190 -19.14 -6.65 -3.29
CA ARG A 190 -17.71 -6.55 -3.58
C ARG A 190 -17.17 -7.78 -4.31
N LYS A 191 -17.62 -8.99 -3.91
CA LYS A 191 -17.27 -10.23 -4.58
C LYS A 191 -17.78 -10.27 -6.00
N LYS A 192 -19.04 -9.90 -6.23
CA LYS A 192 -19.66 -9.89 -7.57
C LYS A 192 -18.87 -8.97 -8.52
N ASP A 193 -18.55 -7.76 -8.07
CA ASP A 193 -17.83 -6.79 -8.88
C ASP A 193 -16.41 -7.28 -9.20
N ALA A 194 -15.70 -7.83 -8.21
CA ALA A 194 -14.37 -8.42 -8.41
C ALA A 194 -14.40 -9.61 -9.39
N GLU A 195 -15.39 -10.47 -9.30
CA GLU A 195 -15.54 -11.64 -10.20
C GLU A 195 -15.86 -11.22 -11.63
N GLU A 196 -16.64 -10.17 -11.84
CA GLU A 196 -16.92 -9.62 -13.17
C GLU A 196 -15.66 -9.00 -13.79
N ILE A 197 -14.92 -8.19 -13.04
CA ILE A 197 -13.64 -7.62 -13.47
C ILE A 197 -12.66 -8.73 -13.85
N PHE A 198 -12.47 -9.73 -12.98
CA PHE A 198 -11.59 -10.86 -13.26
C PHE A 198 -11.98 -11.57 -14.56
N LYS A 199 -13.27 -11.91 -14.75
CA LYS A 199 -13.78 -12.60 -15.93
C LYS A 199 -13.44 -11.85 -17.23
N ASN A 200 -13.61 -10.52 -17.21
CA ASN A 200 -13.37 -9.69 -18.40
C ASN A 200 -11.87 -9.55 -18.69
N LEU A 201 -11.06 -9.32 -17.67
CA LEU A 201 -9.60 -9.22 -17.83
C LEU A 201 -8.95 -10.56 -18.19
N PHE A 202 -9.47 -11.67 -17.67
CA PHE A 202 -8.95 -13.00 -18.00
C PHE A 202 -9.23 -13.35 -19.48
N LYS A 203 -10.41 -13.03 -20.00
CA LYS A 203 -10.72 -13.18 -21.44
C LYS A 203 -9.81 -12.31 -22.31
N LEU A 204 -9.59 -11.06 -21.92
CA LEU A 204 -8.67 -10.16 -22.60
C LEU A 204 -7.25 -10.76 -22.62
N LYS A 205 -6.77 -11.25 -21.48
CA LYS A 205 -5.45 -11.89 -21.38
C LYS A 205 -5.33 -13.09 -22.31
N GLU A 206 -6.31 -13.98 -22.34
CA GLU A 206 -6.31 -15.15 -23.23
C GLU A 206 -6.27 -14.72 -24.71
N TYR A 207 -7.06 -13.74 -25.09
CA TYR A 207 -7.03 -13.17 -26.44
C TYR A 207 -5.65 -12.62 -26.81
N LEU A 208 -5.05 -11.80 -25.93
CA LEU A 208 -3.74 -11.21 -26.18
C LEU A 208 -2.62 -12.26 -26.19
N GLN A 209 -2.70 -13.30 -25.35
CA GLN A 209 -1.75 -14.40 -25.36
C GLN A 209 -1.76 -15.15 -26.70
N ALA A 210 -2.96 -15.39 -27.24
CA ALA A 210 -3.12 -16.02 -28.55
C ALA A 210 -2.56 -15.15 -29.68
N SER A 211 -2.84 -13.83 -29.65
CA SER A 211 -2.34 -12.87 -30.66
C SER A 211 -0.80 -12.72 -30.61
N LEU A 212 -0.21 -12.67 -29.42
CA LEU A 212 1.23 -12.44 -29.21
C LEU A 212 2.07 -13.72 -29.19
N GLY A 213 1.44 -14.90 -29.15
CA GLY A 213 2.12 -16.19 -29.09
C GLY A 213 2.94 -16.43 -27.81
N LYS A 214 2.60 -15.76 -26.68
CA LYS A 214 3.32 -15.86 -25.43
C LYS A 214 2.43 -15.74 -24.20
N LYS A 215 2.94 -16.22 -23.05
CA LYS A 215 2.26 -16.02 -21.76
C LYS A 215 2.34 -14.56 -21.32
N LEU A 216 1.25 -14.06 -20.74
CA LEU A 216 1.14 -12.74 -20.13
C LEU A 216 0.79 -12.88 -18.65
N ARG A 217 1.32 -11.99 -17.82
CA ARG A 217 0.90 -11.86 -16.42
C ARG A 217 -0.36 -11.01 -16.33
N LEU A 218 -1.21 -11.29 -15.33
CA LEU A 218 -2.33 -10.44 -14.95
C LEU A 218 -2.08 -9.94 -13.53
N VAL A 219 -1.67 -8.67 -13.39
CA VAL A 219 -1.46 -8.01 -12.09
C VAL A 219 -2.72 -7.25 -11.72
N LEU A 220 -3.39 -7.65 -10.64
CA LEU A 220 -4.76 -7.24 -10.36
C LEU A 220 -5.00 -6.96 -8.88
N GLY A 221 -5.84 -5.96 -8.63
CA GLY A 221 -6.56 -5.75 -7.39
C GLY A 221 -5.90 -4.84 -6.36
N GLY A 222 -6.75 -4.43 -5.45
CA GLY A 222 -6.43 -3.74 -4.20
C GLY A 222 -6.63 -4.64 -2.98
N SER A 223 -6.45 -4.10 -1.77
CA SER A 223 -6.63 -4.89 -0.53
C SER A 223 -8.07 -5.36 -0.30
N PRO A 224 -9.14 -4.59 -0.63
CA PRO A 224 -10.52 -5.04 -0.43
C PRO A 224 -10.96 -6.18 -1.35
N SER A 225 -10.46 -6.21 -2.59
CA SER A 225 -10.79 -7.23 -3.60
C SER A 225 -9.86 -8.44 -3.58
N PHE A 226 -8.69 -8.31 -2.95
CA PHE A 226 -7.66 -9.35 -2.88
C PHE A 226 -8.18 -10.75 -2.49
N PRO A 227 -9.04 -10.93 -1.46
CA PRO A 227 -9.50 -12.27 -1.05
C PRO A 227 -10.25 -13.03 -2.15
N PHE A 228 -10.84 -12.33 -3.10
CA PHE A 228 -11.57 -12.94 -4.22
C PHE A 228 -10.62 -13.36 -5.34
N TYR A 229 -9.62 -12.54 -5.66
CA TYR A 229 -8.62 -12.86 -6.68
C TYR A 229 -7.63 -13.93 -6.22
N ALA A 230 -7.33 -14.00 -4.94
CA ALA A 230 -6.46 -15.00 -4.34
C ALA A 230 -6.92 -16.45 -4.56
N LYS A 231 -8.21 -16.64 -4.86
CA LYS A 231 -8.84 -17.93 -5.17
C LYS A 231 -8.89 -18.24 -6.67
N LYS A 232 -8.56 -17.27 -7.53
CA LYS A 232 -8.55 -17.44 -8.99
C LYS A 232 -7.20 -17.98 -9.44
N SER A 233 -7.14 -18.60 -10.59
CA SER A 233 -5.89 -19.14 -11.16
C SER A 233 -5.17 -18.10 -12.03
N ASP A 234 -3.85 -18.15 -12.05
CA ASP A 234 -2.99 -17.40 -12.98
C ASP A 234 -3.13 -15.89 -12.85
N VAL A 235 -3.06 -15.40 -11.59
CA VAL A 235 -3.17 -13.99 -11.20
C VAL A 235 -2.00 -13.60 -10.29
N SER A 236 -1.48 -12.41 -10.49
CA SER A 236 -0.59 -11.74 -9.53
C SER A 236 -1.39 -10.73 -8.72
N CYS A 237 -1.80 -11.09 -7.51
CA CYS A 237 -2.59 -10.24 -6.62
C CYS A 237 -1.73 -9.10 -6.05
N SER A 238 -2.23 -7.85 -6.10
CA SER A 238 -1.44 -6.69 -5.74
C SER A 238 -1.97 -5.84 -4.57
N PRO A 239 -2.35 -6.44 -3.41
CA PRO A 239 -2.70 -5.69 -2.22
C PRO A 239 -1.49 -4.96 -1.66
N GLY A 240 -1.68 -3.84 -0.97
CA GLY A 240 -0.58 -3.10 -0.34
C GLY A 240 -0.82 -2.82 1.14
N THR A 241 -2.02 -2.41 1.51
CA THR A 241 -2.36 -1.99 2.88
C THR A 241 -2.33 -3.15 3.87
N PHE A 242 -2.43 -4.40 3.41
CA PHE A 242 -2.44 -5.59 4.28
C PHE A 242 -1.21 -5.68 5.19
N PHE A 243 -0.05 -5.17 4.79
CA PHE A 243 1.15 -5.16 5.64
C PHE A 243 0.90 -4.50 7.00
N LEU A 244 0.27 -3.33 6.97
CA LEU A 244 0.06 -2.51 8.16
C LEU A 244 -1.40 -2.49 8.62
N TRP A 245 -2.34 -2.69 7.70
CA TRP A 245 -3.78 -2.57 7.90
C TRP A 245 -4.16 -1.27 8.61
N ASP A 246 -5.45 -0.91 8.64
CA ASP A 246 -5.90 0.31 9.29
C ASP A 246 -7.33 0.21 9.83
N TYR A 247 -7.78 1.25 10.53
CA TYR A 247 -9.12 1.32 11.09
C TYR A 247 -10.20 1.36 10.02
N GLY A 248 -9.96 2.08 8.91
CA GLY A 248 -10.93 2.20 7.82
C GLY A 248 -11.23 0.85 7.19
N TYR A 249 -10.20 0.09 6.86
CA TYR A 249 -10.37 -1.25 6.30
C TYR A 249 -10.86 -2.26 7.33
N GLY A 250 -10.35 -2.21 8.57
CA GLY A 250 -10.82 -3.10 9.63
C GLY A 250 -12.30 -2.92 9.97
N LYS A 251 -12.81 -1.69 9.87
CA LYS A 251 -14.24 -1.37 10.07
C LYS A 251 -15.11 -1.82 8.89
N ASN A 252 -14.64 -1.57 7.66
CA ASN A 252 -15.44 -1.81 6.45
C ASN A 252 -15.36 -3.27 5.96
N PHE A 253 -14.28 -3.99 6.30
CA PHE A 253 -14.00 -5.35 5.84
C PHE A 253 -13.58 -6.26 7.00
N PRO A 254 -14.44 -6.45 8.01
CA PRO A 254 -14.11 -7.20 9.23
C PRO A 254 -13.84 -8.69 8.97
N GLU A 255 -14.27 -9.23 7.82
CA GLU A 255 -14.03 -10.60 7.41
C GLU A 255 -12.61 -10.84 6.87
N ILE A 256 -11.87 -9.78 6.52
CA ILE A 256 -10.49 -9.90 6.02
C ILE A 256 -9.53 -10.05 7.21
N PRO A 257 -8.70 -11.10 7.28
CA PRO A 257 -7.99 -11.49 8.49
C PRO A 257 -6.68 -10.71 8.72
N PHE A 258 -6.69 -9.40 8.53
CA PHE A 258 -5.53 -8.55 8.79
C PHE A 258 -5.74 -7.69 10.03
N LYS A 259 -4.63 -7.36 10.70
CA LYS A 259 -4.64 -6.56 11.92
C LYS A 259 -3.82 -5.28 11.75
N PRO A 260 -4.22 -4.15 12.36
CA PRO A 260 -3.39 -2.96 12.40
C PRO A 260 -2.04 -3.25 13.04
N ALA A 261 -0.96 -3.05 12.27
CA ALA A 261 0.41 -3.25 12.70
C ALA A 261 1.13 -1.92 12.97
N ALA A 262 0.48 -0.80 12.66
CA ALA A 262 1.00 0.53 12.86
C ALA A 262 -0.04 1.42 13.56
N LEU A 263 0.34 2.02 14.69
CA LEU A 263 -0.50 2.88 15.52
C LEU A 263 0.27 4.15 15.91
N ILE A 264 -0.43 5.24 16.12
CA ILE A 264 0.18 6.51 16.54
C ILE A 264 0.15 6.60 18.06
N LEU A 265 1.33 6.73 18.67
CA LEU A 265 1.47 7.12 20.06
C LEU A 265 1.16 8.60 20.19
N THR A 266 0.25 8.95 21.10
CA THR A 266 -0.16 10.34 21.38
C THR A 266 -0.31 10.54 22.88
N ARG A 267 -0.34 11.81 23.32
CA ARG A 267 -0.51 12.19 24.72
C ARG A 267 -1.61 13.22 24.92
N ILE A 268 -2.25 13.16 26.07
CA ILE A 268 -3.08 14.26 26.57
C ILE A 268 -2.15 15.42 26.92
N ILE A 269 -2.33 16.56 26.29
CA ILE A 269 -1.54 17.78 26.55
C ILE A 269 -2.35 18.83 27.32
N SER A 270 -3.69 18.70 27.33
CA SER A 270 -4.57 19.64 28.06
C SER A 270 -5.91 19.00 28.38
N LYS A 271 -6.53 19.48 29.47
CA LYS A 271 -7.91 19.15 29.89
C LYS A 271 -8.70 20.47 29.97
N PRO A 272 -9.26 20.96 28.85
CA PRO A 272 -9.92 22.28 28.81
C PRO A 272 -11.16 22.39 29.73
N THR A 273 -11.87 21.27 29.91
CA THR A 273 -13.04 21.16 30.80
C THR A 273 -13.09 19.80 31.48
N SER A 274 -14.02 19.59 32.39
CA SER A 274 -14.28 18.30 33.05
C SER A 274 -14.73 17.19 32.09
N SER A 275 -15.02 17.52 30.83
CA SER A 275 -15.47 16.55 29.79
C SER A 275 -14.69 16.63 28.48
N LYS A 276 -13.58 17.37 28.44
CA LYS A 276 -12.77 17.50 27.22
C LYS A 276 -11.31 17.19 27.45
N LEU A 277 -10.73 16.44 26.51
CA LEU A 277 -9.29 16.16 26.43
C LEU A 277 -8.74 16.73 25.13
N CYS A 278 -7.53 17.27 25.19
CA CYS A 278 -6.77 17.69 24.02
C CYS A 278 -5.49 16.85 23.93
N PHE A 279 -5.26 16.26 22.75
CA PHE A 279 -4.07 15.46 22.42
C PHE A 279 -3.15 16.20 21.47
N ASP A 280 -1.88 15.83 21.45
CA ASP A 280 -0.84 16.26 20.50
C ASP A 280 -0.96 15.52 19.13
N LEU A 281 -2.19 15.22 18.67
CA LEU A 281 -2.49 14.44 17.48
C LEU A 281 -3.28 15.23 16.45
N GLY A 282 -2.63 16.21 15.84
CA GLY A 282 -3.20 16.97 14.75
C GLY A 282 -3.15 16.25 13.40
N TYR A 283 -3.70 16.88 12.34
CA TYR A 283 -3.69 16.28 11.01
C TYR A 283 -2.32 16.32 10.31
N LYS A 284 -1.29 16.91 10.93
CA LYS A 284 0.11 16.76 10.49
C LYS A 284 0.74 15.44 10.95
N ALA A 285 0.11 14.74 11.91
CA ALA A 285 0.58 13.45 12.42
C ALA A 285 -0.32 12.27 12.02
N VAL A 286 -1.49 12.51 11.43
CA VAL A 286 -2.38 11.49 10.88
C VAL A 286 -3.01 11.98 9.59
N ALA A 287 -3.19 11.09 8.61
CA ALA A 287 -3.75 11.43 7.31
C ALA A 287 -5.10 12.16 7.41
N SER A 288 -5.25 13.23 6.65
CA SER A 288 -6.42 14.11 6.64
C SER A 288 -7.34 13.94 5.42
N ASP A 289 -7.00 13.02 4.52
CA ASP A 289 -7.77 12.71 3.31
C ASP A 289 -9.17 12.12 3.60
N PRO A 290 -9.39 11.26 4.65
CA PRO A 290 -10.73 10.82 4.97
C PRO A 290 -11.51 11.87 5.77
N PRO A 291 -12.86 11.84 5.70
CA PRO A 291 -13.67 12.59 6.64
C PRO A 291 -13.44 12.10 8.08
N GLN A 292 -13.90 12.88 9.08
CA GLN A 292 -13.89 12.40 10.46
C GLN A 292 -14.84 11.20 10.63
N PRO A 293 -14.46 10.25 11.51
CA PRO A 293 -13.24 10.15 12.30
C PRO A 293 -12.02 9.68 11.49
N ARG A 294 -10.88 10.33 11.66
CA ARG A 294 -9.62 9.98 10.97
C ARG A 294 -8.75 8.97 11.72
N LEU A 295 -9.19 8.58 12.88
CA LEU A 295 -8.53 7.61 13.76
C LEU A 295 -9.52 6.96 14.73
N SER A 296 -9.07 5.90 15.41
CA SER A 296 -9.79 5.27 16.52
C SER A 296 -8.82 4.97 17.66
N PHE A 297 -9.27 5.20 18.90
CA PHE A 297 -8.56 4.78 20.11
C PHE A 297 -9.07 3.41 20.55
N PRO A 298 -8.33 2.32 20.37
CA PRO A 298 -8.81 0.97 20.72
C PRO A 298 -9.02 0.77 22.21
N ASP A 299 -8.24 1.46 23.05
CA ASP A 299 -8.24 1.32 24.50
C ASP A 299 -9.04 2.44 25.23
N MET A 300 -9.80 3.26 24.49
CA MET A 300 -10.66 4.30 25.07
C MET A 300 -12.15 3.98 24.84
N PRO A 301 -12.90 3.60 25.88
CA PRO A 301 -14.22 3.00 25.69
C PRO A 301 -15.32 3.94 25.24
N LYS A 302 -15.25 5.21 25.62
CA LYS A 302 -16.28 6.23 25.30
C LYS A 302 -15.63 7.57 25.03
N TYR A 303 -15.67 8.01 23.80
CA TYR A 303 -15.23 9.35 23.39
C TYR A 303 -15.94 9.76 22.11
N GLU A 304 -15.93 11.06 21.82
CA GLU A 304 -16.35 11.64 20.55
C GLU A 304 -15.30 12.63 20.09
N ILE A 305 -14.91 12.56 18.83
CA ILE A 305 -13.99 13.54 18.23
C ILE A 305 -14.77 14.82 17.95
N LEU A 306 -14.39 15.91 18.62
CA LEU A 306 -15.02 17.22 18.46
C LEU A 306 -14.35 18.03 17.34
N SER A 307 -13.03 18.07 17.33
CA SER A 307 -12.25 18.84 16.32
C SER A 307 -10.84 18.32 16.22
N GLN A 308 -10.23 18.52 15.04
CA GLN A 308 -8.84 18.23 14.79
C GLN A 308 -8.23 19.42 14.05
N TYR A 309 -7.10 19.89 14.55
CA TYR A 309 -6.32 21.01 14.03
C TYR A 309 -4.99 20.52 13.49
N GLU A 310 -4.09 21.42 13.14
CA GLU A 310 -2.77 21.06 12.62
C GLU A 310 -1.98 20.14 13.57
N GLU A 311 -1.94 20.50 14.87
CA GLU A 311 -1.15 19.81 15.90
C GLU A 311 -2.01 19.27 17.05
N HIS A 312 -3.33 19.47 17.03
CA HIS A 312 -4.20 19.17 18.16
C HIS A 312 -5.41 18.33 17.75
N LEU A 313 -5.80 17.38 18.61
CA LEU A 313 -7.05 16.65 18.55
C LEU A 313 -7.83 16.90 19.83
N VAL A 314 -9.06 17.38 19.70
CA VAL A 314 -9.96 17.59 20.84
C VAL A 314 -11.06 16.54 20.80
N ILE A 315 -11.22 15.84 21.92
CA ILE A 315 -12.30 14.86 22.10
C ILE A 315 -13.16 15.20 23.31
N SER A 316 -14.42 14.77 23.31
CA SER A 316 -15.23 14.70 24.52
C SER A 316 -15.16 13.32 25.13
N VAL A 317 -15.22 13.26 26.46
CA VAL A 317 -15.30 12.04 27.27
C VAL A 317 -16.33 12.25 28.37
N PRO A 318 -16.92 11.18 28.96
CA PRO A 318 -17.89 11.33 30.06
C PRO A 318 -17.31 12.05 31.27
N ASP A 319 -16.05 11.81 31.61
CA ASP A 319 -15.34 12.42 32.74
C ASP A 319 -13.85 12.55 32.40
N ALA A 320 -13.37 13.78 32.21
CA ALA A 320 -11.96 14.07 31.95
C ALA A 320 -11.13 14.11 33.24
N THR A 321 -11.74 14.06 34.43
CA THR A 321 -11.01 14.13 35.70
C THR A 321 -10.22 12.84 35.99
N ILE A 322 -10.66 11.71 35.42
CA ILE A 322 -10.01 10.40 35.59
C ILE A 322 -8.73 10.26 34.77
N TYR A 323 -8.46 11.18 33.86
CA TYR A 323 -7.26 11.18 33.01
C TYR A 323 -6.26 12.23 33.51
N GLU A 324 -4.97 12.00 33.19
CA GLU A 324 -3.89 12.91 33.52
C GLU A 324 -3.24 13.55 32.29
N VAL A 325 -2.75 14.79 32.42
CA VAL A 325 -1.90 15.42 31.40
C VAL A 325 -0.59 14.61 31.31
N GLY A 326 -0.17 14.29 30.07
CA GLY A 326 0.96 13.41 29.81
C GLY A 326 0.58 11.93 29.67
N GLU A 327 -0.64 11.56 29.98
CA GLU A 327 -1.13 10.18 29.78
C GLU A 327 -1.16 9.83 28.31
N LYS A 328 -0.75 8.57 28.00
CA LYS A 328 -0.48 8.10 26.64
C LYS A 328 -1.55 7.17 26.14
N PHE A 329 -1.81 7.30 24.85
CA PHE A 329 -2.76 6.47 24.11
C PHE A 329 -2.17 6.06 22.77
N LEU A 330 -2.65 4.94 22.24
CA LEU A 330 -2.40 4.52 20.86
C LEU A 330 -3.65 4.76 20.02
N ALA A 331 -3.47 5.38 18.87
CA ALA A 331 -4.54 5.64 17.89
C ALA A 331 -4.28 4.84 16.61
N ILE A 332 -5.29 4.11 16.14
CA ILE A 332 -5.24 3.43 14.84
C ILE A 332 -5.69 4.44 13.78
N PRO A 333 -4.85 4.77 12.78
CA PRO A 333 -5.24 5.66 11.69
C PRO A 333 -6.42 5.08 10.90
N PHE A 334 -7.30 5.93 10.39
CA PHE A 334 -8.34 5.52 9.46
C PHE A 334 -7.74 5.12 8.10
N HIS A 335 -6.70 5.83 7.64
CA HIS A 335 -5.98 5.56 6.40
C HIS A 335 -4.47 5.57 6.65
N ILE A 336 -3.88 4.39 6.73
CA ILE A 336 -2.46 4.23 7.08
C ILE A 336 -1.51 4.66 5.96
N CYS A 337 -1.85 4.48 4.69
CA CYS A 337 -0.93 4.73 3.58
C CYS A 337 -0.41 6.18 3.57
N PRO A 338 -1.24 7.23 3.57
CA PRO A 338 -0.74 8.61 3.65
C PRO A 338 -0.22 8.96 5.05
N THR A 339 -0.65 8.25 6.11
CA THR A 339 -0.13 8.47 7.47
C THR A 339 1.34 8.10 7.55
N VAL A 340 1.76 6.95 7.02
CA VAL A 340 3.19 6.56 6.97
C VAL A 340 4.04 7.63 6.27
N ASN A 341 3.50 8.25 5.23
CA ASN A 341 4.22 9.28 4.47
C ASN A 341 4.47 10.58 5.24
N LEU A 342 3.89 10.75 6.44
CA LEU A 342 4.12 11.90 7.33
C LEU A 342 5.36 11.71 8.23
N TYR A 343 5.90 10.50 8.34
CA TYR A 343 6.97 10.15 9.26
C TYR A 343 8.25 9.78 8.52
N ASP A 344 9.40 10.31 8.96
CA ASP A 344 10.73 9.93 8.45
C ASP A 344 11.19 8.58 9.00
N GLU A 345 10.75 8.25 10.22
CA GLU A 345 11.11 7.05 10.95
C GLU A 345 9.89 6.42 11.62
N LEU A 346 9.91 5.10 11.73
CA LEU A 346 8.92 4.28 12.43
C LEU A 346 9.56 3.74 13.71
N VAL A 347 8.86 3.87 14.82
CA VAL A 347 9.31 3.33 16.11
C VAL A 347 8.94 1.86 16.21
N ILE A 348 9.91 1.00 16.46
CA ILE A 348 9.72 -0.45 16.43
C ILE A 348 9.54 -1.02 17.82
N ILE A 349 8.44 -1.74 18.01
CA ILE A 349 8.16 -2.48 19.23
C ILE A 349 8.24 -3.98 18.95
N LYS A 350 9.15 -4.64 19.67
CA LYS A 350 9.34 -6.09 19.62
C LYS A 350 9.40 -6.65 21.03
N ASN A 351 8.69 -7.74 21.26
CA ASN A 351 8.61 -8.37 22.61
C ASN A 351 8.27 -7.35 23.71
N GLN A 352 7.29 -6.48 23.45
CA GLN A 352 6.82 -5.42 24.34
C GLN A 352 7.90 -4.39 24.75
N LYS A 353 8.95 -4.20 23.94
CA LYS A 353 10.05 -3.24 24.20
C LYS A 353 10.37 -2.45 22.95
N LEU A 354 10.89 -1.25 23.13
CA LEU A 354 11.52 -0.47 22.08
C LEU A 354 12.70 -1.26 21.50
N ASP A 355 12.68 -1.56 20.19
CA ASP A 355 13.70 -2.33 19.46
C ASP A 355 14.47 -1.47 18.42
N GLY A 356 14.25 -0.17 18.42
CA GLY A 356 14.88 0.76 17.50
C GLY A 356 13.92 1.45 16.54
N PHE A 357 14.43 1.80 15.35
CA PHE A 357 13.70 2.60 14.35
C PHE A 357 13.92 2.02 12.96
N TRP A 358 12.88 2.13 12.11
CA TRP A 358 13.01 1.89 10.68
C TRP A 358 12.86 3.21 9.94
N GLU A 359 13.73 3.48 8.99
CA GLU A 359 13.60 4.64 8.10
C GLU A 359 12.48 4.43 7.08
N VAL A 360 11.90 5.54 6.62
CA VAL A 360 10.90 5.58 5.54
C VAL A 360 11.49 6.32 4.32
N PRO A 361 12.56 5.79 3.70
CA PRO A 361 13.32 6.53 2.67
C PRO A 361 12.49 6.85 1.44
N ALA A 362 11.57 5.96 1.05
CA ALA A 362 10.75 6.14 -0.14
C ALA A 362 9.59 7.14 0.02
N ARG A 363 9.47 7.84 1.18
CA ARG A 363 8.59 9.00 1.33
C ARG A 363 9.20 10.28 0.73
N LYS A 364 10.51 10.30 0.62
CA LYS A 364 11.24 11.42 0.00
C LYS A 364 10.87 11.49 -1.48
N ARG A 365 10.78 12.70 -2.00
CA ARG A 365 10.64 12.94 -3.43
C ARG A 365 11.93 13.57 -3.90
N THR A 366 12.87 12.73 -4.34
CA THR A 366 14.15 13.19 -4.85
C THR A 366 13.91 13.99 -6.12
N LEU A 367 14.26 15.29 -6.08
CA LEU A 367 13.97 16.22 -7.17
C LEU A 367 14.99 16.12 -8.31
N VAL A 368 16.25 15.78 -7.97
CA VAL A 368 17.36 15.63 -8.93
C VAL A 368 18.22 14.44 -8.49
N ARG A 369 18.63 13.60 -9.43
CA ARG A 369 19.53 12.48 -9.26
C ARG A 369 20.74 12.60 -10.18
#